data_f4c81db576959a1430a2eb19de7e35f0
#
_entry.id   f4c81db576959a1430a2eb19de7e35f0
#
_cell.length_a   1.000
_cell.length_b   1.000
_cell.length_c   1.000
_cell.angle_alpha   90.00
_cell.angle_beta   90.00
_cell.angle_gamma   90.00
#
_symmetry.space_group_name_H-M   'P 1'
#
loop_
_entity.id
_entity.type
_entity.pdbx_description
1 polymer ?
#
loop_
_entity_poly.entity_id
_entity_poly.type
_entity_poly.pdbx_seq_one_letter_code
_entity_poly.pdbx_strand_id
1 'polypeptide(L)'
;MSLQISNDEPALQLSERELQILEMVATGASNQQIARQLVISVNTVKVHMRNIFEKLEVQSRTEATRMAIQKGWVKISEDGAKTAEATQSPARSFLLADMRPPLARWQQIYLMFAGLLALALVIIPTTRRQVVLETPKLPVIFAQPTVPAPPVSDNASNNQWVSHEAMPTKRAGLGLVGLEGKIYAIGGVKDNNQATRSVEIYDPATNRWSEGANKPTAASSISGVAVDNKIYVPGGCTNNDGTASDALEIYDPQIDSWDKGQTLPEVRCAYGLVAFHDKLYLFGGWNGKAFEDTVFVYSIKADEWEVMASSMPQAKGYVGAAVLNEAIYVAGGYDRENEYNDTYVFEPETGTWEKKASMQEKRGGLGLIAAANNLYATGGGWTHTLTTSEKYDPASNTWTTFETPFTDQWRNMGLAVIDTKIYAMGGWDGTENKYMDSVVSYQVLFQLFLPLSSSPE
;
A
#
# COMPACT_ATOMS: atom_id res chain seq x y z
N MET A 1 3.38 -61.06 -19.74
CA MET A 1 4.22 -60.69 -18.59
C MET A 1 4.74 -59.29 -18.86
N SER A 2 3.90 -58.30 -18.48
CA SER A 2 4.11 -56.87 -18.76
C SER A 2 4.71 -56.25 -17.53
N LEU A 3 5.91 -55.75 -17.64
CA LEU A 3 6.59 -54.96 -16.60
C LEU A 3 5.99 -53.54 -16.58
N GLN A 4 5.24 -53.23 -15.55
CA GLN A 4 4.89 -51.86 -15.17
C GLN A 4 6.10 -51.24 -14.50
N ILE A 5 6.59 -50.15 -15.10
CA ILE A 5 7.55 -49.26 -14.47
C ILE A 5 6.73 -48.24 -13.68
N SER A 6 6.83 -48.30 -12.37
CA SER A 6 6.29 -47.31 -11.46
C SER A 6 7.16 -46.04 -11.51
N ASN A 7 6.63 -44.95 -12.02
CA ASN A 7 7.19 -43.61 -11.86
C ASN A 7 6.62 -42.97 -10.59
N ASP A 8 7.23 -43.24 -9.44
CA ASP A 8 7.05 -42.48 -8.20
C ASP A 8 8.27 -41.56 -7.97
N GLU A 9 8.32 -40.44 -8.66
CA GLU A 9 9.03 -39.26 -8.20
C GLU A 9 7.96 -38.22 -7.80
N PRO A 10 8.06 -37.56 -6.60
CA PRO A 10 7.14 -36.49 -6.24
C PRO A 10 7.34 -35.37 -7.24
N ALA A 11 6.32 -35.15 -8.10
CA ALA A 11 6.29 -34.06 -9.04
C ALA A 11 6.39 -32.74 -8.28
N LEU A 12 7.49 -32.05 -8.42
CA LEU A 12 7.61 -30.63 -8.09
C LEU A 12 6.56 -29.87 -8.93
N GLN A 13 5.40 -29.59 -8.33
CA GLN A 13 4.30 -28.98 -9.06
C GLN A 13 4.53 -27.45 -9.12
N LEU A 14 5.03 -26.99 -10.26
CA LEU A 14 4.91 -25.60 -10.64
C LEU A 14 3.43 -25.33 -10.97
N SER A 15 2.88 -24.20 -10.51
CA SER A 15 1.56 -23.76 -10.91
C SER A 15 1.53 -23.39 -12.40
N GLU A 16 0.35 -23.35 -13.01
CA GLU A 16 0.20 -22.96 -14.42
C GLU A 16 0.84 -21.59 -14.68
N ARG A 17 0.73 -20.65 -13.73
CA ARG A 17 1.32 -19.34 -13.84
C ARG A 17 2.84 -19.35 -13.78
N GLU A 18 3.42 -20.16 -12.92
CA GLU A 18 4.87 -20.36 -12.85
C GLU A 18 5.42 -21.01 -14.12
N LEU A 19 4.68 -21.94 -14.70
CA LEU A 19 5.04 -22.54 -16.00
C LEU A 19 5.01 -21.52 -17.14
N GLN A 20 3.97 -20.69 -17.24
CA GLN A 20 3.88 -19.59 -18.21
C GLN A 20 5.07 -18.63 -18.10
N ILE A 21 5.41 -18.23 -16.87
CA ILE A 21 6.57 -17.37 -16.63
C ILE A 21 7.86 -18.06 -17.03
N LEU A 22 8.01 -19.32 -16.70
CA LEU A 22 9.22 -20.11 -17.02
C LEU A 22 9.39 -20.30 -18.53
N GLU A 23 8.30 -20.47 -19.30
CA GLU A 23 8.31 -20.48 -20.77
C GLU A 23 8.85 -19.18 -21.35
N MET A 24 8.33 -18.04 -20.85
CA MET A 24 8.79 -16.73 -21.30
C MET A 24 10.24 -16.44 -20.88
N VAL A 25 10.65 -16.95 -19.73
CA VAL A 25 12.05 -16.90 -19.27
C VAL A 25 12.96 -17.70 -20.22
N ALA A 26 12.52 -18.85 -20.67
CA ALA A 26 13.28 -19.70 -21.59
C ALA A 26 13.43 -19.10 -23.00
N THR A 27 12.47 -18.27 -23.44
CA THR A 27 12.58 -17.50 -24.70
C THR A 27 13.40 -16.21 -24.55
N GLY A 28 13.96 -15.93 -23.37
CA GLY A 28 14.82 -14.77 -23.13
C GLY A 28 14.09 -13.48 -22.76
N ALA A 29 12.78 -13.51 -22.51
CA ALA A 29 11.99 -12.33 -22.17
C ALA A 29 12.44 -11.71 -20.84
N SER A 30 12.66 -10.40 -20.79
CA SER A 30 12.97 -9.69 -19.53
C SER A 30 11.75 -9.65 -18.60
N ASN A 31 11.97 -9.41 -17.29
CA ASN A 31 10.86 -9.30 -16.33
C ASN A 31 9.85 -8.21 -16.71
N GLN A 32 10.28 -7.11 -17.34
CA GLN A 32 9.38 -6.09 -17.89
C GLN A 32 8.53 -6.59 -19.05
N GLN A 33 9.10 -7.40 -19.95
CA GLN A 33 8.37 -8.01 -21.07
C GLN A 33 7.36 -9.02 -20.57
N ILE A 34 7.77 -9.87 -19.61
CA ILE A 34 6.89 -10.86 -18.95
C ILE A 34 5.73 -10.12 -18.25
N ALA A 35 6.02 -9.08 -17.48
CA ALA A 35 5.03 -8.27 -16.79
C ALA A 35 3.98 -7.69 -17.74
N ARG A 36 4.43 -7.09 -18.86
CA ARG A 36 3.52 -6.55 -19.88
C ARG A 36 2.67 -7.61 -20.57
N GLN A 37 3.28 -8.76 -20.92
CA GLN A 37 2.59 -9.81 -21.66
C GLN A 37 1.58 -10.58 -20.80
N LEU A 38 1.87 -10.70 -19.50
CA LEU A 38 1.00 -11.36 -18.53
C LEU A 38 0.08 -10.39 -17.77
N VAL A 39 0.20 -9.08 -18.06
CA VAL A 39 -0.58 -8.00 -17.43
C VAL A 39 -0.45 -8.02 -15.90
N ILE A 40 0.78 -8.15 -15.41
CA ILE A 40 1.12 -8.15 -13.97
C ILE A 40 2.27 -7.18 -13.69
N SER A 41 2.51 -6.87 -12.40
CA SER A 41 3.62 -6.01 -12.03
C SER A 41 4.98 -6.70 -12.22
N VAL A 42 6.04 -5.90 -12.45
CA VAL A 42 7.42 -6.43 -12.51
C VAL A 42 7.81 -7.10 -11.18
N ASN A 43 7.28 -6.60 -10.06
CA ASN A 43 7.52 -7.19 -8.75
C ASN A 43 6.82 -8.55 -8.60
N THR A 44 5.61 -8.70 -9.13
CA THR A 44 4.91 -9.99 -9.18
C THR A 44 5.71 -11.02 -9.97
N VAL A 45 6.30 -10.63 -11.12
CA VAL A 45 7.20 -11.50 -11.87
C VAL A 45 8.42 -11.92 -11.03
N LYS A 46 9.02 -11.00 -10.27
CA LYS A 46 10.15 -11.30 -9.38
C LYS A 46 9.77 -12.29 -8.28
N VAL A 47 8.58 -12.17 -7.71
CA VAL A 47 8.07 -13.11 -6.69
C VAL A 47 7.89 -14.51 -7.28
N HIS A 48 7.22 -14.63 -8.44
CA HIS A 48 7.09 -15.92 -9.13
C HIS A 48 8.45 -16.52 -9.50
N MET A 49 9.40 -15.71 -9.97
CA MET A 49 10.77 -16.18 -10.26
C MET A 49 11.47 -16.73 -9.02
N ARG A 50 11.30 -16.07 -7.86
CA ARG A 50 11.85 -16.58 -6.59
C ARG A 50 11.23 -17.92 -6.21
N ASN A 51 9.90 -18.03 -6.28
CA ASN A 51 9.19 -19.28 -5.98
C ASN A 51 9.58 -20.41 -6.95
N ILE A 52 9.77 -20.09 -8.25
CA ILE A 52 10.29 -21.04 -9.25
C ILE A 52 11.69 -21.51 -8.85
N PHE A 53 12.59 -20.60 -8.46
CA PHE A 53 13.94 -20.96 -8.05
C PHE A 53 13.94 -21.84 -6.80
N GLU A 54 13.12 -21.55 -5.80
CA GLU A 54 12.95 -22.36 -4.59
C GLU A 54 12.40 -23.75 -4.92
N LYS A 55 11.34 -23.83 -5.74
CA LYS A 55 10.73 -25.09 -6.13
C LYS A 55 11.63 -25.96 -7.02
N LEU A 56 12.48 -25.35 -7.83
CA LEU A 56 13.42 -26.05 -8.70
C LEU A 56 14.79 -26.28 -8.05
N GLU A 57 15.00 -25.79 -6.83
CA GLU A 57 16.28 -25.82 -6.11
C GLU A 57 17.45 -25.27 -6.93
N VAL A 58 17.18 -24.16 -7.68
CA VAL A 58 18.18 -23.48 -8.53
C VAL A 58 18.46 -22.08 -8.02
N GLN A 59 19.67 -21.57 -8.30
CA GLN A 59 20.10 -20.26 -7.82
C GLN A 59 20.11 -19.18 -8.90
N SER A 60 19.85 -19.55 -10.16
CA SER A 60 19.91 -18.58 -11.25
C SER A 60 18.85 -18.83 -12.32
N ARG A 61 18.51 -17.72 -13.03
CA ARG A 61 17.61 -17.74 -14.18
C ARG A 61 18.07 -18.74 -15.27
N THR A 62 19.38 -18.79 -15.52
CA THR A 62 19.96 -19.67 -16.51
C THR A 62 19.83 -21.16 -16.12
N GLU A 63 19.97 -21.46 -14.83
CA GLU A 63 19.77 -22.81 -14.32
C GLU A 63 18.30 -23.24 -14.40
N ALA A 64 17.37 -22.34 -14.03
CA ALA A 64 15.93 -22.59 -14.16
C ALA A 64 15.53 -22.85 -15.62
N THR A 65 16.05 -22.08 -16.56
CA THR A 65 15.84 -22.29 -18.01
C THR A 65 16.38 -23.63 -18.48
N ARG A 66 17.60 -23.96 -18.08
CA ARG A 66 18.23 -25.26 -18.47
C ARG A 66 17.45 -26.44 -17.94
N MET A 67 17.01 -26.39 -16.68
CA MET A 67 16.21 -27.43 -16.05
C MET A 67 14.84 -27.59 -16.72
N ALA A 68 14.18 -26.50 -17.05
CA ALA A 68 12.90 -26.51 -17.75
C ALA A 68 12.98 -27.18 -19.13
N ILE A 69 14.06 -26.94 -19.86
CA ILE A 69 14.32 -27.58 -21.16
C ILE A 69 14.64 -29.07 -20.98
N GLN A 70 15.50 -29.43 -20.01
CA GLN A 70 15.87 -30.82 -19.71
C GLN A 70 14.68 -31.68 -19.27
N LYS A 71 13.77 -31.11 -18.47
CA LYS A 71 12.58 -31.82 -18.00
C LYS A 71 11.43 -31.80 -19.01
N GLY A 72 11.58 -31.13 -20.16
CA GLY A 72 10.57 -31.04 -21.22
C GLY A 72 9.33 -30.24 -20.86
N TRP A 73 9.40 -29.39 -19.83
CA TRP A 73 8.30 -28.53 -19.40
C TRP A 73 8.07 -27.33 -20.34
N VAL A 74 9.12 -26.96 -21.08
CA VAL A 74 9.07 -25.87 -22.05
C VAL A 74 9.42 -26.38 -23.41
N LYS A 75 8.52 -26.28 -24.39
CA LYS A 75 8.78 -26.55 -25.80
C LYS A 75 9.18 -25.25 -26.46
N ILE A 76 10.43 -25.16 -26.89
CA ILE A 76 10.86 -24.01 -27.72
C ILE A 76 10.28 -24.26 -29.11
N SER A 77 9.26 -23.49 -29.52
CA SER A 77 8.77 -23.54 -30.90
C SER A 77 9.83 -22.94 -31.81
N GLU A 78 10.15 -23.68 -32.89
CA GLU A 78 11.21 -23.33 -33.86
C GLU A 78 10.96 -22.06 -34.70
N ASP A 79 9.88 -21.28 -34.43
CA ASP A 79 9.54 -20.09 -35.21
C ASP A 79 10.25 -18.78 -34.78
N GLY A 80 11.18 -18.84 -33.85
CA GLY A 80 11.97 -17.69 -33.39
C GLY A 80 13.41 -17.58 -33.87
N ALA A 81 13.89 -18.56 -34.65
CA ALA A 81 15.29 -18.64 -35.10
C ALA A 81 15.44 -18.38 -36.60
N LYS A 82 15.11 -17.17 -37.04
CA LYS A 82 15.63 -16.66 -38.31
C LYS A 82 16.50 -15.46 -38.02
N THR A 83 17.78 -15.73 -37.76
CA THR A 83 18.98 -15.02 -38.23
C THR A 83 20.19 -15.51 -37.44
N ALA A 84 20.77 -16.62 -37.88
CA ALA A 84 22.20 -16.89 -37.90
C ALA A 84 22.42 -18.25 -38.56
N GLU A 85 22.52 -18.27 -39.86
CA GLU A 85 23.11 -19.37 -40.60
C GLU A 85 24.56 -19.56 -40.14
N ALA A 86 24.85 -20.71 -39.58
CA ALA A 86 26.22 -21.21 -39.46
C ALA A 86 26.26 -22.62 -40.04
N THR A 87 26.85 -22.68 -41.19
CA THR A 87 27.21 -23.83 -42.00
C THR A 87 27.87 -24.94 -41.18
N GLN A 88 27.34 -26.16 -41.29
CA GLN A 88 28.05 -27.39 -40.87
C GLN A 88 29.04 -27.78 -41.94
N SER A 89 30.25 -28.12 -41.54
CA SER A 89 31.08 -29.13 -42.18
C SER A 89 32.26 -29.55 -41.28
N PRO A 90 32.94 -30.72 -41.55
CA PRO A 90 33.10 -31.75 -40.56
C PRO A 90 34.47 -31.77 -39.87
N ALA A 91 34.55 -32.57 -38.82
CA ALA A 91 35.71 -32.81 -37.99
C ALA A 91 37.02 -33.09 -38.77
N ARG A 92 38.04 -32.26 -38.48
CA ARG A 92 39.46 -32.64 -38.55
C ARG A 92 40.23 -32.02 -37.39
N SER A 93 40.75 -32.91 -36.59
CA SER A 93 41.76 -32.62 -35.58
C SER A 93 43.01 -31.98 -36.23
N PHE A 94 43.42 -30.79 -35.72
CA PHE A 94 44.83 -30.37 -35.75
C PHE A 94 45.13 -29.35 -34.67
N LEU A 95 46.12 -29.65 -33.89
CA LEU A 95 47.07 -28.89 -33.08
C LEU A 95 46.91 -27.37 -32.95
N LEU A 96 46.97 -26.96 -31.69
CA LEU A 96 47.34 -25.68 -31.08
C LEU A 96 48.10 -24.71 -31.99
N ALA A 97 47.48 -23.57 -32.32
CA ALA A 97 48.15 -22.32 -32.54
C ALA A 97 47.22 -21.16 -32.07
N ASP A 98 47.74 -20.44 -31.14
CA ASP A 98 47.23 -19.28 -30.47
C ASP A 98 46.96 -18.15 -31.50
N MET A 99 45.67 -17.93 -31.83
CA MET A 99 45.22 -16.69 -32.46
C MET A 99 43.83 -16.28 -31.93
N ARG A 100 43.82 -15.48 -30.90
CA ARG A 100 42.59 -14.83 -30.45
C ARG A 100 42.18 -13.79 -31.50
N PRO A 101 40.93 -13.73 -31.92
CA PRO A 101 40.43 -12.66 -32.80
C PRO A 101 40.57 -11.30 -32.09
N PRO A 102 40.86 -10.20 -32.84
CA PRO A 102 40.96 -8.88 -32.25
C PRO A 102 39.62 -8.47 -31.60
N LEU A 103 39.67 -8.01 -30.36
CA LEU A 103 38.53 -7.54 -29.61
C LEU A 103 37.76 -6.46 -30.37
N ALA A 104 36.47 -6.54 -30.43
CA ALA A 104 35.59 -5.52 -31.01
C ALA A 104 35.86 -4.14 -30.33
N ARG A 105 35.76 -3.03 -31.07
CA ARG A 105 36.08 -1.67 -30.58
C ARG A 105 35.41 -1.33 -29.25
N TRP A 106 34.16 -1.77 -29.04
CA TRP A 106 33.44 -1.54 -27.78
C TRP A 106 34.02 -2.37 -26.60
N GLN A 107 34.56 -3.56 -26.84
CA GLN A 107 35.22 -4.38 -25.82
C GLN A 107 36.57 -3.76 -25.42
N GLN A 108 37.29 -3.11 -26.33
CA GLN A 108 38.50 -2.37 -26.01
C GLN A 108 38.20 -1.13 -25.16
N ILE A 109 37.08 -0.44 -25.44
CA ILE A 109 36.61 0.69 -24.63
C ILE A 109 36.25 0.22 -23.23
N TYR A 110 35.57 -0.90 -23.11
CA TYR A 110 35.17 -1.46 -21.81
C TYR A 110 36.38 -1.86 -20.94
N LEU A 111 37.40 -2.46 -21.57
CA LEU A 111 38.65 -2.81 -20.87
C LEU A 111 39.46 -1.57 -20.47
N MET A 112 39.42 -0.52 -21.25
CA MET A 112 40.04 0.77 -20.87
C MET A 112 39.35 1.40 -19.67
N PHE A 113 38.00 1.43 -19.64
CA PHE A 113 37.24 1.93 -18.50
C PHE A 113 37.42 1.08 -17.24
N ALA A 114 37.45 -0.24 -17.38
CA ALA A 114 37.70 -1.16 -16.26
C ALA A 114 39.14 -0.97 -15.72
N GLY A 115 40.11 -0.77 -16.59
CA GLY A 115 41.50 -0.48 -16.20
C GLY A 115 41.64 0.86 -15.48
N LEU A 116 40.96 1.91 -15.94
CA LEU A 116 40.94 3.22 -15.28
C LEU A 116 40.25 3.16 -13.90
N LEU A 117 39.17 2.39 -13.79
CA LEU A 117 38.48 2.20 -12.50
C LEU A 117 39.34 1.43 -11.49
N ALA A 118 40.05 0.39 -11.95
CA ALA A 118 40.99 -0.37 -11.12
C ALA A 118 42.16 0.52 -10.67
N LEU A 119 42.68 1.36 -11.56
CA LEU A 119 43.75 2.32 -11.23
C LEU A 119 43.27 3.36 -10.21
N ALA A 120 42.07 3.88 -10.36
CA ALA A 120 41.46 4.81 -9.41
C ALA A 120 41.29 4.18 -8.02
N LEU A 121 40.88 2.91 -7.95
CA LEU A 121 40.74 2.16 -6.67
C LEU A 121 42.09 1.90 -5.98
N VAL A 122 43.19 1.84 -6.72
CA VAL A 122 44.55 1.67 -6.16
C VAL A 122 45.13 3.04 -5.73
N ILE A 123 44.87 4.12 -6.45
CA ILE A 123 45.44 5.44 -6.18
C ILE A 123 44.74 6.14 -5.02
N ILE A 124 43.41 5.98 -4.87
CA ILE A 124 42.63 6.63 -3.79
C ILE A 124 43.11 6.25 -2.36
N PRO A 125 43.49 4.99 -2.05
CA PRO A 125 44.00 4.66 -0.73
C PRO A 125 45.40 5.21 -0.44
N THR A 126 46.25 5.43 -1.47
CA THR A 126 47.64 5.88 -1.28
C THR A 126 47.75 7.38 -1.08
N THR A 127 46.71 8.16 -1.41
CA THR A 127 46.67 9.62 -1.19
C THR A 127 46.03 10.01 0.14
N ARG A 128 45.56 9.09 0.95
CA ARG A 128 45.12 9.41 2.32
C ARG A 128 46.36 9.78 3.16
N ARG A 129 46.65 11.07 3.21
CA ARG A 129 47.45 11.63 4.28
C ARG A 129 46.84 11.24 5.60
N GLN A 130 47.60 10.55 6.47
CA GLN A 130 47.22 10.41 7.87
C GLN A 130 47.18 11.84 8.44
N VAL A 131 45.97 12.34 8.61
CA VAL A 131 45.76 13.52 9.45
C VAL A 131 45.90 13.01 10.88
N VAL A 132 47.08 13.26 11.46
CA VAL A 132 47.27 13.15 12.93
C VAL A 132 46.37 14.24 13.49
N LEU A 133 45.26 13.82 14.09
CA LEU A 133 44.39 14.71 14.86
C LEU A 133 45.17 15.01 16.18
N GLU A 134 45.93 16.13 16.15
CA GLU A 134 46.29 16.75 17.42
C GLU A 134 44.98 17.19 18.07
N THR A 135 44.69 16.65 19.27
CA THR A 135 43.56 17.07 20.10
C THR A 135 43.72 18.57 20.36
N PRO A 136 42.83 19.44 19.93
CA PRO A 136 42.90 20.85 20.25
C PRO A 136 42.78 20.99 21.77
N LYS A 137 43.79 21.61 22.43
CA LYS A 137 43.65 22.06 23.80
C LYS A 137 42.50 23.06 23.85
N LEU A 138 41.39 22.63 24.43
CA LEU A 138 40.24 23.52 24.67
C LEU A 138 40.71 24.72 25.50
N PRO A 139 40.39 25.95 25.09
CA PRO A 139 40.65 27.11 25.92
C PRO A 139 39.84 26.98 27.21
N VAL A 140 40.48 27.26 28.35
CA VAL A 140 39.80 27.36 29.63
C VAL A 140 38.85 28.56 29.55
N ILE A 141 37.58 28.30 29.32
CA ILE A 141 36.53 29.31 29.37
C ILE A 141 36.27 29.57 30.85
N PHE A 142 36.60 30.75 31.32
CA PHE A 142 36.15 31.24 32.65
C PHE A 142 34.62 31.20 32.63
N ALA A 143 34.02 30.51 33.60
CA ALA A 143 32.58 30.46 33.79
C ALA A 143 32.03 31.87 33.93
N GLN A 144 31.27 32.31 32.97
CA GLN A 144 30.43 33.48 33.11
C GLN A 144 29.28 33.13 34.09
N PRO A 145 28.81 34.09 34.88
CA PRO A 145 27.71 33.80 35.82
C PRO A 145 26.51 33.29 35.01
N THR A 146 26.06 32.09 35.34
CA THR A 146 24.91 31.46 34.77
C THR A 146 23.67 32.28 35.09
N VAL A 147 23.14 32.97 34.10
CA VAL A 147 21.74 33.41 34.14
C VAL A 147 20.92 32.11 34.28
N PRO A 148 20.12 31.94 35.33
CA PRO A 148 19.27 30.75 35.41
C PRO A 148 18.45 30.63 34.14
N ALA A 149 18.60 29.49 33.46
CA ALA A 149 17.75 29.17 32.32
C ALA A 149 16.28 29.32 32.79
N PRO A 150 15.42 29.92 31.97
CA PRO A 150 14.01 29.92 32.30
C PRO A 150 13.59 28.48 32.56
N PRO A 151 12.71 28.22 33.52
CA PRO A 151 12.26 26.86 33.81
C PRO A 151 11.80 26.24 32.51
N VAL A 152 12.46 25.15 32.10
CA VAL A 152 11.95 24.31 31.05
C VAL A 152 10.61 23.83 31.56
N SER A 153 9.54 24.31 30.99
CA SER A 153 8.23 23.77 31.31
C SER A 153 8.24 22.32 30.85
N ASP A 154 8.24 21.40 31.80
CA ASP A 154 8.14 19.94 31.60
C ASP A 154 6.78 19.53 31.00
N ASN A 155 6.05 20.46 30.39
CA ASN A 155 4.79 20.28 29.69
C ASN A 155 4.93 20.42 28.16
N ALA A 156 6.06 20.03 27.58
CA ALA A 156 6.03 19.58 26.20
C ALA A 156 5.34 18.21 26.22
N SER A 157 4.01 18.21 26.21
CA SER A 157 3.26 17.00 25.86
C SER A 157 3.87 16.50 24.54
N ASN A 158 4.39 15.29 24.52
CA ASN A 158 4.88 14.57 23.32
C ASN A 158 3.71 14.29 22.35
N ASN A 159 2.70 15.15 22.30
CA ASN A 159 1.56 14.97 21.44
C ASN A 159 2.01 15.23 19.99
N GLN A 160 2.21 14.15 19.25
CA GLN A 160 2.58 14.20 17.83
C GLN A 160 1.39 14.57 16.93
N TRP A 161 0.19 14.74 17.51
CA TRP A 161 -0.99 15.21 16.82
C TRP A 161 -1.02 16.75 16.78
N VAL A 162 -1.21 17.28 15.58
CA VAL A 162 -1.28 18.73 15.32
C VAL A 162 -2.66 19.07 14.80
N SER A 163 -3.30 20.07 15.40
CA SER A 163 -4.60 20.61 14.96
C SER A 163 -4.42 21.59 13.79
N HIS A 164 -5.40 21.59 12.90
CA HIS A 164 -5.46 22.43 11.71
C HIS A 164 -6.78 23.20 11.64
N GLU A 165 -6.97 24.01 10.57
CA GLU A 165 -8.23 24.71 10.31
C GLU A 165 -9.39 23.72 10.25
N ALA A 166 -10.43 23.97 11.05
CA ALA A 166 -11.58 23.10 11.16
C ALA A 166 -12.35 22.96 9.83
N MET A 167 -13.00 21.82 9.63
CA MET A 167 -13.89 21.64 8.47
C MET A 167 -15.03 22.67 8.51
N PRO A 168 -15.46 23.19 7.35
CA PRO A 168 -16.62 24.10 7.29
C PRO A 168 -17.91 23.46 7.82
N THR A 169 -18.05 22.14 7.67
CA THR A 169 -19.26 21.40 8.10
C THR A 169 -18.90 20.28 9.08
N LYS A 170 -19.49 20.31 10.29
CA LYS A 170 -19.44 19.21 11.27
C LYS A 170 -20.13 17.98 10.73
N ARG A 171 -19.44 16.84 10.70
CA ARG A 171 -20.00 15.60 10.12
C ARG A 171 -19.20 14.34 10.48
N ALA A 172 -19.89 13.21 10.44
CA ALA A 172 -19.31 11.89 10.60
C ALA A 172 -19.69 10.97 9.44
N GLY A 173 -18.99 9.84 9.30
CA GLY A 173 -19.27 8.88 8.24
C GLY A 173 -19.05 9.43 6.84
N LEU A 174 -18.08 10.34 6.70
CA LEU A 174 -17.65 10.94 5.45
C LEU A 174 -16.59 10.06 4.78
N GLY A 175 -16.54 10.07 3.45
CA GLY A 175 -15.40 9.61 2.68
C GLY A 175 -14.28 10.64 2.73
N LEU A 176 -13.07 10.25 3.13
CA LEU A 176 -11.91 11.11 3.12
C LEU A 176 -10.84 10.55 2.20
N VAL A 177 -10.41 11.33 1.22
CA VAL A 177 -9.50 10.86 0.16
C VAL A 177 -8.37 11.86 -0.04
N GLY A 178 -7.12 11.39 0.08
CA GLY A 178 -5.94 12.15 -0.31
C GLY A 178 -5.68 11.98 -1.81
N LEU A 179 -5.55 13.08 -2.54
CA LEU A 179 -5.24 13.08 -3.96
C LEU A 179 -4.52 14.37 -4.35
N GLU A 180 -3.38 14.26 -5.06
CA GLU A 180 -2.59 15.38 -5.58
C GLU A 180 -2.27 16.45 -4.51
N GLY A 181 -1.88 16.00 -3.30
CA GLY A 181 -1.52 16.88 -2.18
C GLY A 181 -2.70 17.56 -1.48
N LYS A 182 -3.94 17.29 -1.87
CA LYS A 182 -5.18 17.78 -1.26
C LYS A 182 -5.95 16.65 -0.61
N ILE A 183 -6.87 17.01 0.29
CA ILE A 183 -7.76 16.06 0.96
C ILE A 183 -9.21 16.43 0.64
N TYR A 184 -9.94 15.47 0.12
CA TYR A 184 -11.34 15.59 -0.27
C TYR A 184 -12.22 14.96 0.79
N ALA A 185 -13.03 15.77 1.47
CA ALA A 185 -14.00 15.35 2.46
C ALA A 185 -15.40 15.33 1.82
N ILE A 186 -15.94 14.13 1.58
CA ILE A 186 -17.10 13.88 0.74
C ILE A 186 -18.24 13.33 1.56
N GLY A 187 -19.44 13.89 1.43
CA GLY A 187 -20.65 13.39 2.08
C GLY A 187 -20.56 13.41 3.60
N GLY A 188 -21.16 12.40 4.24
CA GLY A 188 -21.25 12.27 5.70
C GLY A 188 -22.64 12.70 6.23
N VAL A 189 -22.87 12.50 7.51
CA VAL A 189 -24.07 12.94 8.24
C VAL A 189 -23.75 14.13 9.12
N LYS A 190 -24.62 15.15 9.09
CA LYS A 190 -24.51 16.40 9.86
C LYS A 190 -25.25 16.32 11.18
N ASP A 191 -25.11 17.37 12.02
CA ASP A 191 -25.74 17.51 13.33
C ASP A 191 -27.28 17.55 13.30
N ASN A 192 -27.89 17.82 12.13
CA ASN A 192 -29.33 17.67 11.93
C ASN A 192 -29.73 16.22 11.55
N ASN A 193 -28.82 15.28 11.67
CA ASN A 193 -28.97 13.86 11.31
C ASN A 193 -29.33 13.64 9.82
N GLN A 194 -28.98 14.53 8.92
CA GLN A 194 -29.18 14.37 7.50
C GLN A 194 -27.87 14.10 6.77
N ALA A 195 -27.89 13.12 5.87
CA ALA A 195 -26.79 12.91 4.96
C ALA A 195 -26.60 14.16 4.06
N THR A 196 -25.35 14.49 3.76
CA THR A 196 -24.99 15.62 2.92
C THR A 196 -24.40 15.20 1.58
N ARG A 197 -24.45 16.13 0.63
CA ARG A 197 -23.82 16.02 -0.70
C ARG A 197 -22.49 16.80 -0.77
N SER A 198 -22.14 17.52 0.28
CA SER A 198 -21.02 18.46 0.30
C SER A 198 -19.71 17.76 -0.04
N VAL A 199 -18.91 18.41 -0.88
CA VAL A 199 -17.50 18.10 -1.11
C VAL A 199 -16.70 19.30 -0.64
N GLU A 200 -15.89 19.12 0.39
CA GLU A 200 -15.02 20.16 0.95
C GLU A 200 -13.57 19.70 0.75
N ILE A 201 -12.74 20.57 0.23
CA ILE A 201 -11.39 20.26 -0.22
C ILE A 201 -10.41 21.03 0.67
N TYR A 202 -9.61 20.29 1.42
CA TYR A 202 -8.56 20.84 2.28
C TYR A 202 -7.23 20.83 1.58
N ASP A 203 -6.53 21.95 1.62
CA ASP A 203 -5.16 22.10 1.15
C ASP A 203 -4.21 22.19 2.37
N PRO A 204 -3.46 21.13 2.68
CA PRO A 204 -2.52 21.11 3.79
C PRO A 204 -1.38 22.14 3.68
N ALA A 205 -1.00 22.52 2.47
CA ALA A 205 0.09 23.48 2.25
C ALA A 205 -0.30 24.90 2.66
N THR A 206 -1.57 25.26 2.47
CA THR A 206 -2.10 26.59 2.80
C THR A 206 -2.94 26.60 4.07
N ASN A 207 -3.26 25.42 4.63
CA ASN A 207 -4.20 25.23 5.75
C ASN A 207 -5.56 25.88 5.50
N ARG A 208 -6.14 25.69 4.31
CA ARG A 208 -7.41 26.31 3.89
C ARG A 208 -8.35 25.31 3.24
N TRP A 209 -9.64 25.64 3.31
CA TRP A 209 -10.71 24.89 2.69
C TRP A 209 -11.24 25.61 1.44
N SER A 210 -11.69 24.80 0.47
CA SER A 210 -12.48 25.22 -0.68
C SER A 210 -13.62 24.22 -0.90
N GLU A 211 -14.59 24.58 -1.72
CA GLU A 211 -15.71 23.70 -2.09
C GLU A 211 -15.46 23.07 -3.46
N GLY A 212 -15.90 21.82 -3.62
CA GLY A 212 -16.01 21.14 -4.90
C GLY A 212 -17.46 20.87 -5.28
N ALA A 213 -17.69 20.39 -6.51
CA ALA A 213 -19.01 20.06 -6.99
C ALA A 213 -19.69 19.01 -6.08
N ASN A 214 -20.91 19.30 -5.68
CA ASN A 214 -21.67 18.43 -4.78
C ASN A 214 -21.89 17.04 -5.37
N LYS A 215 -21.69 16.01 -4.52
CA LYS A 215 -21.99 14.61 -4.85
C LYS A 215 -23.46 14.49 -5.33
N PRO A 216 -23.77 13.74 -6.39
CA PRO A 216 -25.15 13.61 -6.91
C PRO A 216 -26.11 13.06 -5.86
N THR A 217 -25.74 12.07 -5.07
CA THR A 217 -26.57 11.48 -4.01
C THR A 217 -26.05 11.86 -2.63
N ALA A 218 -26.89 12.42 -1.76
CA ALA A 218 -26.52 12.62 -0.36
C ALA A 218 -26.30 11.26 0.30
N ALA A 219 -25.13 11.10 0.94
CA ALA A 219 -24.77 9.82 1.54
C ALA A 219 -23.82 9.99 2.73
N SER A 220 -23.94 9.08 3.69
CA SER A 220 -23.07 8.94 4.86
C SER A 220 -22.63 7.48 5.02
N SER A 221 -21.74 7.23 5.99
CA SER A 221 -21.13 5.91 6.19
C SER A 221 -20.56 5.37 4.88
N ILE A 222 -19.84 6.25 4.18
CA ILE A 222 -19.16 6.01 2.91
C ILE A 222 -17.66 5.99 3.11
N SER A 223 -16.98 5.31 2.20
CA SER A 223 -15.54 5.42 1.97
C SER A 223 -15.31 5.84 0.52
N GLY A 224 -14.21 6.52 0.27
CA GLY A 224 -13.76 6.87 -1.07
C GLY A 224 -12.32 6.43 -1.29
N VAL A 225 -11.97 6.12 -2.52
CA VAL A 225 -10.60 5.80 -2.93
C VAL A 225 -10.22 6.52 -4.21
N ALA A 226 -8.96 6.91 -4.32
CA ALA A 226 -8.42 7.55 -5.52
C ALA A 226 -7.74 6.52 -6.42
N VAL A 227 -8.09 6.52 -7.72
CA VAL A 227 -7.44 5.74 -8.78
C VAL A 227 -7.41 6.59 -10.05
N ASP A 228 -6.26 6.65 -10.73
CA ASP A 228 -6.09 7.37 -11.99
C ASP A 228 -6.62 8.82 -11.94
N ASN A 229 -6.28 9.54 -10.86
CA ASN A 229 -6.70 10.93 -10.59
C ASN A 229 -8.21 11.14 -10.47
N LYS A 230 -9.01 10.08 -10.28
CA LYS A 230 -10.43 10.14 -9.97
C LYS A 230 -10.73 9.54 -8.61
N ILE A 231 -11.82 10.01 -7.99
CA ILE A 231 -12.27 9.51 -6.69
C ILE A 231 -13.56 8.70 -6.88
N TYR A 232 -13.51 7.45 -6.47
CA TYR A 232 -14.62 6.50 -6.55
C TYR A 232 -15.32 6.40 -5.19
N VAL A 233 -16.63 6.60 -5.17
CA VAL A 233 -17.46 6.58 -3.95
C VAL A 233 -18.67 5.69 -4.19
N PRO A 234 -18.60 4.39 -3.83
CA PRO A 234 -19.74 3.48 -3.99
C PRO A 234 -20.75 3.62 -2.86
N GLY A 235 -22.04 3.47 -3.14
CA GLY A 235 -23.11 3.30 -2.16
C GLY A 235 -23.27 4.47 -1.17
N GLY A 236 -23.49 4.10 0.09
CA GLY A 236 -23.68 4.97 1.24
C GLY A 236 -25.10 4.94 1.81
N CYS A 237 -25.23 5.25 3.11
CA CYS A 237 -26.54 5.43 3.75
C CYS A 237 -27.11 6.80 3.35
N THR A 238 -28.32 6.81 2.75
CA THR A 238 -28.96 8.03 2.25
C THR A 238 -29.83 8.71 3.29
N ASN A 239 -30.30 7.95 4.27
CA ASN A 239 -31.12 8.40 5.39
C ASN A 239 -30.65 7.77 6.71
N ASN A 240 -31.10 8.32 7.83
CA ASN A 240 -30.79 7.79 9.16
C ASN A 240 -31.54 6.51 9.54
N ASP A 241 -32.53 6.10 8.75
CA ASP A 241 -33.26 4.85 8.93
C ASP A 241 -32.48 3.61 8.42
N GLY A 242 -31.27 3.84 7.89
CA GLY A 242 -30.44 2.77 7.33
C GLY A 242 -30.73 2.45 5.86
N THR A 243 -31.50 3.27 5.17
CA THR A 243 -31.66 3.16 3.72
C THR A 243 -30.29 3.37 3.05
N ALA A 244 -29.87 2.42 2.22
CA ALA A 244 -28.59 2.46 1.54
C ALA A 244 -28.78 2.60 0.01
N SER A 245 -27.75 3.11 -0.66
CA SER A 245 -27.67 3.27 -2.12
C SER A 245 -26.80 2.19 -2.74
N ASP A 246 -27.04 1.89 -4.01
CA ASP A 246 -26.21 1.06 -4.89
C ASP A 246 -25.40 1.88 -5.91
N ALA A 247 -25.52 3.20 -5.90
CA ALA A 247 -24.85 4.07 -6.89
C ALA A 247 -23.32 4.02 -6.72
N LEU A 248 -22.59 3.86 -7.81
CA LEU A 248 -21.18 4.22 -7.88
C LEU A 248 -21.05 5.61 -8.49
N GLU A 249 -20.55 6.57 -7.74
CA GLU A 249 -20.33 7.94 -8.19
C GLU A 249 -18.84 8.24 -8.22
N ILE A 250 -18.38 8.86 -9.30
CA ILE A 250 -16.97 9.03 -9.64
C ILE A 250 -16.71 10.53 -9.81
N TYR A 251 -15.88 11.09 -8.94
CA TYR A 251 -15.50 12.50 -8.99
C TYR A 251 -14.21 12.69 -9.78
N ASP A 252 -14.23 13.63 -10.71
CA ASP A 252 -13.05 14.08 -11.44
C ASP A 252 -12.65 15.48 -10.94
N PRO A 253 -11.59 15.61 -10.14
CA PRO A 253 -11.15 16.88 -9.58
C PRO A 253 -10.63 17.87 -10.63
N GLN A 254 -10.18 17.41 -11.80
CA GLN A 254 -9.61 18.28 -12.83
C GLN A 254 -10.66 19.13 -13.51
N ILE A 255 -11.88 18.61 -13.62
CA ILE A 255 -13.02 19.31 -14.25
C ILE A 255 -14.14 19.60 -13.25
N ASP A 256 -13.93 19.30 -11.96
CA ASP A 256 -14.87 19.51 -10.85
C ASP A 256 -16.27 18.95 -11.17
N SER A 257 -16.34 17.69 -11.56
CA SER A 257 -17.61 17.07 -11.94
C SER A 257 -17.72 15.62 -11.50
N TRP A 258 -18.95 15.11 -11.47
CA TRP A 258 -19.31 13.75 -11.11
C TRP A 258 -19.82 12.96 -12.30
N ASP A 259 -19.30 11.76 -12.49
CA ASP A 259 -19.78 10.72 -13.37
C ASP A 259 -20.43 9.58 -12.57
N LYS A 260 -21.07 8.64 -13.27
CA LYS A 260 -21.63 7.41 -12.69
C LYS A 260 -20.93 6.21 -13.31
N GLY A 261 -20.53 5.27 -12.47
CA GLY A 261 -20.15 3.93 -12.88
C GLY A 261 -21.32 2.95 -12.75
N GLN A 262 -21.07 1.68 -13.07
CA GLN A 262 -22.03 0.59 -12.88
C GLN A 262 -22.45 0.49 -11.43
N THR A 263 -23.75 0.32 -11.17
CA THR A 263 -24.30 0.19 -9.81
C THR A 263 -23.80 -1.09 -9.12
N LEU A 264 -23.67 -1.03 -7.79
CA LEU A 264 -23.34 -2.19 -6.98
C LEU A 264 -24.37 -3.31 -7.17
N PRO A 265 -23.97 -4.58 -6.99
CA PRO A 265 -24.89 -5.72 -7.04
C PRO A 265 -26.02 -5.65 -6.01
N GLU A 266 -25.79 -4.99 -4.88
CA GLU A 266 -26.73 -4.75 -3.80
C GLU A 266 -26.38 -3.43 -3.11
N VAL A 267 -27.40 -2.73 -2.59
CA VAL A 267 -27.20 -1.52 -1.79
C VAL A 267 -26.23 -1.74 -0.65
N ARG A 268 -25.33 -0.77 -0.37
CA ARG A 268 -24.31 -0.95 0.66
C ARG A 268 -23.91 0.38 1.29
N CYS A 269 -23.74 0.39 2.62
CA CYS A 269 -23.07 1.46 3.36
C CYS A 269 -22.29 0.89 4.56
N ALA A 270 -21.53 1.67 5.26
CA ALA A 270 -20.71 1.26 6.41
C ALA A 270 -19.73 0.10 6.11
N TYR A 271 -19.19 0.06 4.94
CA TYR A 271 -18.27 -0.95 4.41
C TYR A 271 -16.80 -0.51 4.55
N GLY A 272 -15.86 -1.45 4.47
CA GLY A 272 -14.46 -1.18 4.18
C GLY A 272 -14.21 -1.07 2.67
N LEU A 273 -13.38 -0.13 2.22
CA LEU A 273 -13.08 0.06 0.81
C LEU A 273 -11.59 0.29 0.60
N VAL A 274 -11.03 -0.40 -0.37
CA VAL A 274 -9.67 -0.14 -0.87
C VAL A 274 -9.61 -0.20 -2.39
N ALA A 275 -8.66 0.53 -2.95
CA ALA A 275 -8.19 0.31 -4.31
C ALA A 275 -6.95 -0.58 -4.27
N PHE A 276 -6.97 -1.65 -5.06
CA PHE A 276 -5.84 -2.56 -5.19
C PHE A 276 -5.66 -2.93 -6.65
N HIS A 277 -4.50 -2.57 -7.20
CA HIS A 277 -4.25 -2.55 -8.64
C HIS A 277 -5.29 -1.69 -9.37
N ASP A 278 -5.94 -2.22 -10.42
CA ASP A 278 -6.98 -1.56 -11.21
C ASP A 278 -8.41 -1.93 -10.77
N LYS A 279 -8.57 -2.36 -9.50
CA LYS A 279 -9.84 -2.81 -8.92
C LYS A 279 -10.14 -2.14 -7.60
N LEU A 280 -11.43 -2.02 -7.30
CA LEU A 280 -11.92 -1.65 -5.96
C LEU A 280 -12.41 -2.90 -5.26
N TYR A 281 -12.08 -3.03 -3.98
CA TYR A 281 -12.56 -4.10 -3.11
C TYR A 281 -13.39 -3.51 -1.98
N LEU A 282 -14.65 -3.91 -1.90
CA LEU A 282 -15.60 -3.47 -0.89
C LEU A 282 -15.93 -4.64 0.04
N PHE A 283 -15.72 -4.45 1.32
CA PHE A 283 -15.82 -5.49 2.34
C PHE A 283 -16.99 -5.26 3.28
N GLY A 284 -17.91 -6.21 3.35
CA GLY A 284 -19.01 -6.22 4.28
C GLY A 284 -19.94 -5.02 4.19
N GLY A 285 -20.34 -4.49 5.35
CA GLY A 285 -21.22 -3.33 5.44
C GLY A 285 -22.69 -3.68 5.61
N TRP A 286 -23.54 -2.66 5.63
CA TRP A 286 -24.98 -2.72 5.84
C TRP A 286 -25.73 -2.69 4.51
N ASN A 287 -26.63 -3.64 4.29
CA ASN A 287 -27.43 -3.77 3.05
C ASN A 287 -28.86 -3.18 3.15
N GLY A 288 -29.14 -2.39 4.17
CA GLY A 288 -30.48 -1.89 4.47
C GLY A 288 -31.29 -2.78 5.42
N LYS A 289 -30.83 -4.01 5.69
CA LYS A 289 -31.52 -5.00 6.55
C LYS A 289 -30.57 -5.62 7.58
N ALA A 290 -29.40 -6.04 7.15
CA ALA A 290 -28.39 -6.73 7.95
C ALA A 290 -26.97 -6.25 7.59
N PHE A 291 -26.02 -6.54 8.48
CA PHE A 291 -24.61 -6.52 8.12
C PHE A 291 -24.27 -7.79 7.34
N GLU A 292 -23.44 -7.61 6.33
CA GLU A 292 -23.04 -8.65 5.40
C GLU A 292 -21.56 -9.02 5.55
N ASP A 293 -21.19 -10.20 5.09
CA ASP A 293 -19.80 -10.65 4.98
C ASP A 293 -19.31 -10.67 3.52
N THR A 294 -20.16 -10.31 2.57
CA THR A 294 -19.86 -10.32 1.13
C THR A 294 -18.72 -9.38 0.77
N VAL A 295 -17.94 -9.79 -0.22
CA VAL A 295 -16.89 -8.97 -0.85
C VAL A 295 -17.32 -8.66 -2.28
N PHE A 296 -17.44 -7.37 -2.61
CA PHE A 296 -17.67 -6.90 -3.96
C PHE A 296 -16.36 -6.42 -4.58
N VAL A 297 -16.14 -6.73 -5.83
CA VAL A 297 -14.98 -6.30 -6.60
C VAL A 297 -15.43 -5.56 -7.84
N TYR A 298 -14.97 -4.33 -8.00
CA TYR A 298 -15.23 -3.53 -9.18
C TYR A 298 -13.99 -3.46 -10.06
N SER A 299 -14.16 -3.86 -11.32
CA SER A 299 -13.15 -3.68 -12.36
C SER A 299 -13.30 -2.30 -13.00
N ILE A 300 -12.37 -1.39 -12.74
CA ILE A 300 -12.42 -0.02 -13.28
C ILE A 300 -12.42 -0.03 -14.80
N LYS A 301 -11.62 -0.90 -15.40
CA LYS A 301 -11.50 -1.01 -16.86
C LYS A 301 -12.75 -1.56 -17.54
N ALA A 302 -13.43 -2.52 -16.91
CA ALA A 302 -14.62 -3.15 -17.46
C ALA A 302 -15.90 -2.39 -17.11
N ASP A 303 -15.88 -1.50 -16.11
CA ASP A 303 -17.04 -0.87 -15.47
C ASP A 303 -18.06 -1.93 -15.00
N GLU A 304 -17.57 -2.96 -14.29
CA GLU A 304 -18.40 -4.09 -13.85
C GLU A 304 -18.08 -4.48 -12.42
N TRP A 305 -19.13 -4.88 -11.67
CA TRP A 305 -19.01 -5.45 -10.34
C TRP A 305 -19.11 -6.97 -10.37
N GLU A 306 -18.31 -7.62 -9.56
CA GLU A 306 -18.32 -9.05 -9.28
C GLU A 306 -18.56 -9.26 -7.78
N VAL A 307 -19.35 -10.29 -7.44
CA VAL A 307 -19.48 -10.81 -6.06
C VAL A 307 -18.48 -11.95 -5.89
N MET A 308 -17.52 -11.79 -5.01
CA MET A 308 -16.56 -12.86 -4.76
C MET A 308 -17.22 -14.08 -4.14
N ALA A 309 -16.76 -15.26 -4.52
CA ALA A 309 -17.20 -16.51 -3.90
C ALA A 309 -16.77 -16.66 -2.44
N SER A 310 -15.71 -15.95 -2.04
CA SER A 310 -15.17 -15.93 -0.68
C SER A 310 -15.71 -14.73 0.08
N SER A 311 -16.32 -15.00 1.24
CA SER A 311 -16.82 -13.99 2.17
C SER A 311 -15.79 -13.65 3.25
N MET A 312 -15.98 -12.52 3.93
CA MET A 312 -15.27 -12.22 5.17
C MET A 312 -15.56 -13.30 6.23
N PRO A 313 -14.64 -13.50 7.19
CA PRO A 313 -14.86 -14.47 8.27
C PRO A 313 -16.09 -14.19 9.14
N GLN A 314 -16.61 -12.96 9.13
CA GLN A 314 -17.76 -12.52 9.90
C GLN A 314 -18.52 -11.41 9.18
N ALA A 315 -19.87 -11.48 9.24
CA ALA A 315 -20.77 -10.42 8.78
C ALA A 315 -20.68 -9.20 9.71
N LYS A 316 -20.15 -8.09 9.23
CA LYS A 316 -19.96 -6.86 10.00
C LYS A 316 -19.77 -5.65 9.09
N GLY A 317 -20.02 -4.49 9.64
CA GLY A 317 -19.71 -3.23 8.99
C GLY A 317 -18.78 -2.37 9.83
N TYR A 318 -18.59 -1.10 9.40
CA TYR A 318 -17.70 -0.17 10.07
C TYR A 318 -16.29 -0.73 10.27
N VAL A 319 -15.85 -1.57 9.35
CA VAL A 319 -14.51 -2.17 9.30
C VAL A 319 -13.52 -1.19 8.71
N GLY A 320 -12.29 -1.22 9.21
CA GLY A 320 -11.17 -0.57 8.54
C GLY A 320 -10.60 -1.47 7.45
N ALA A 321 -10.29 -0.90 6.29
CA ALA A 321 -9.60 -1.61 5.21
C ALA A 321 -8.44 -0.75 4.68
N ALA A 322 -7.28 -1.36 4.44
CA ALA A 322 -6.10 -0.67 3.94
C ALA A 322 -5.20 -1.61 3.13
N VAL A 323 -4.47 -1.06 2.17
CA VAL A 323 -3.45 -1.80 1.41
C VAL A 323 -2.08 -1.48 1.99
N LEU A 324 -1.33 -2.51 2.36
CA LEU A 324 0.03 -2.39 2.85
C LEU A 324 0.91 -3.50 2.25
N ASN A 325 2.03 -3.12 1.61
CA ASN A 325 3.00 -4.07 1.04
C ASN A 325 2.36 -5.12 0.11
N GLU A 326 1.52 -4.68 -0.83
CA GLU A 326 0.81 -5.54 -1.78
C GLU A 326 -0.17 -6.54 -1.13
N ALA A 327 -0.65 -6.27 0.08
CA ALA A 327 -1.64 -7.06 0.76
C ALA A 327 -2.81 -6.19 1.23
N ILE A 328 -4.02 -6.73 1.17
CA ILE A 328 -5.22 -6.05 1.67
C ILE A 328 -5.48 -6.49 3.11
N TYR A 329 -5.48 -5.53 4.01
CA TYR A 329 -5.80 -5.75 5.43
C TYR A 329 -7.21 -5.27 5.74
N VAL A 330 -7.95 -6.07 6.51
CA VAL A 330 -9.28 -5.72 7.05
C VAL A 330 -9.24 -5.93 8.54
N ALA A 331 -9.62 -4.91 9.32
CA ALA A 331 -9.53 -4.96 10.77
C ALA A 331 -10.73 -4.33 11.48
N GLY A 332 -11.03 -4.84 12.67
CA GLY A 332 -12.09 -4.33 13.53
C GLY A 332 -13.49 -4.52 12.97
N GLY A 333 -14.37 -3.56 13.27
CA GLY A 333 -15.75 -3.55 12.81
C GLY A 333 -16.77 -3.75 13.91
N TYR A 334 -18.06 -3.68 13.54
CA TYR A 334 -19.22 -3.73 14.43
C TYR A 334 -20.40 -4.45 13.75
N ASP A 335 -21.15 -5.27 14.51
CA ASP A 335 -22.29 -6.07 14.01
C ASP A 335 -23.65 -5.71 14.67
N ARG A 336 -23.71 -4.59 15.39
CA ARG A 336 -24.78 -4.09 16.28
C ARG A 336 -24.72 -4.57 17.72
N GLU A 337 -24.11 -5.73 17.98
CA GLU A 337 -23.99 -6.30 19.32
C GLU A 337 -22.55 -6.21 19.82
N ASN A 338 -21.60 -6.52 18.93
CA ASN A 338 -20.20 -6.67 19.28
C ASN A 338 -19.30 -5.77 18.42
N GLU A 339 -18.28 -5.24 19.05
CA GLU A 339 -17.10 -4.70 18.36
C GLU A 339 -16.01 -5.76 18.27
N TYR A 340 -15.22 -5.66 17.23
CA TYR A 340 -14.15 -6.62 16.91
C TYR A 340 -12.78 -5.98 16.96
N ASN A 341 -11.77 -6.79 17.28
CA ASN A 341 -10.34 -6.39 17.24
C ASN A 341 -9.53 -7.27 16.29
N ASP A 342 -10.18 -8.18 15.57
CA ASP A 342 -9.52 -9.06 14.63
C ASP A 342 -8.88 -8.28 13.48
N THR A 343 -7.80 -8.84 12.95
CA THR A 343 -7.11 -8.37 11.76
C THR A 343 -6.91 -9.54 10.82
N TYR A 344 -7.29 -9.35 9.56
CA TYR A 344 -7.12 -10.34 8.51
C TYR A 344 -6.39 -9.73 7.32
N VAL A 345 -5.61 -10.56 6.65
CA VAL A 345 -5.12 -10.30 5.28
C VAL A 345 -6.02 -11.07 4.33
N PHE A 346 -6.50 -10.37 3.34
CA PHE A 346 -7.24 -10.92 2.22
C PHE A 346 -6.33 -11.04 1.00
N GLU A 347 -6.29 -12.23 0.42
CA GLU A 347 -5.56 -12.52 -0.81
C GLU A 347 -6.55 -12.56 -1.99
N PRO A 348 -6.56 -11.54 -2.85
CA PRO A 348 -7.56 -11.43 -3.91
C PRO A 348 -7.50 -12.53 -4.97
N GLU A 349 -6.30 -13.04 -5.27
CA GLU A 349 -6.12 -14.07 -6.32
C GLU A 349 -6.74 -15.42 -5.92
N THR A 350 -6.66 -15.77 -4.65
CA THR A 350 -7.15 -17.04 -4.12
C THR A 350 -8.47 -16.93 -3.38
N GLY A 351 -8.87 -15.70 -3.01
CA GLY A 351 -10.02 -15.43 -2.14
C GLY A 351 -9.82 -15.91 -0.70
N THR A 352 -8.59 -16.12 -0.25
CA THR A 352 -8.30 -16.64 1.08
C THR A 352 -8.12 -15.53 2.11
N TRP A 353 -8.46 -15.86 3.36
CA TRP A 353 -8.32 -14.98 4.52
C TRP A 353 -7.32 -15.56 5.50
N GLU A 354 -6.28 -14.80 5.81
CA GLU A 354 -5.29 -15.16 6.83
C GLU A 354 -5.46 -14.27 8.06
N LYS A 355 -5.65 -14.88 9.23
CA LYS A 355 -5.75 -14.15 10.49
C LYS A 355 -4.35 -13.69 10.94
N LYS A 356 -4.23 -12.42 11.24
CA LYS A 356 -3.04 -11.79 11.82
C LYS A 356 -3.25 -11.50 13.31
N ALA A 357 -2.25 -10.93 13.99
CA ALA A 357 -2.41 -10.48 15.36
C ALA A 357 -3.59 -9.51 15.47
N SER A 358 -4.40 -9.68 16.49
CA SER A 358 -5.53 -8.80 16.79
C SER A 358 -5.06 -7.50 17.43
N MET A 359 -5.78 -6.41 17.21
CA MET A 359 -5.64 -5.17 17.98
C MET A 359 -5.83 -5.45 19.47
N GLN A 360 -5.29 -4.61 20.33
CA GLN A 360 -5.48 -4.72 21.77
C GLN A 360 -6.92 -4.34 22.14
N GLU A 361 -7.45 -3.29 21.51
CA GLU A 361 -8.81 -2.82 21.74
C GLU A 361 -9.74 -3.21 20.58
N LYS A 362 -11.01 -3.47 20.93
CA LYS A 362 -12.06 -3.67 19.95
C LYS A 362 -12.49 -2.32 19.38
N ARG A 363 -12.61 -2.21 18.05
CA ARG A 363 -12.87 -0.95 17.36
C ARG A 363 -13.89 -1.13 16.25
N GLY A 364 -15.07 -0.55 16.40
CA GLY A 364 -16.04 -0.37 15.32
C GLY A 364 -16.15 1.10 14.91
N GLY A 365 -16.19 1.38 13.61
CA GLY A 365 -16.16 2.77 13.13
C GLY A 365 -14.79 3.42 13.28
N LEU A 366 -13.74 2.62 13.27
CA LEU A 366 -12.35 3.06 13.29
C LEU A 366 -11.93 3.62 11.93
N GLY A 367 -10.93 4.49 11.94
CA GLY A 367 -10.11 4.74 10.78
C GLY A 367 -8.94 3.75 10.74
N LEU A 368 -8.71 3.10 9.60
CA LEU A 368 -7.54 2.26 9.34
C LEU A 368 -6.84 2.77 8.09
N ILE A 369 -5.54 3.02 8.18
CA ILE A 369 -4.76 3.51 7.05
C ILE A 369 -3.33 2.99 7.07
N ALA A 370 -2.75 2.83 5.89
CA ALA A 370 -1.36 2.42 5.74
C ALA A 370 -0.45 3.64 5.56
N ALA A 371 0.61 3.72 6.34
CA ALA A 371 1.64 4.75 6.21
C ALA A 371 2.99 4.21 6.72
N ALA A 372 4.10 4.60 6.10
CA ALA A 372 5.46 4.26 6.54
C ALA A 372 5.65 2.77 6.89
N ASN A 373 5.17 1.88 6.02
CA ASN A 373 5.22 0.41 6.15
C ASN A 373 4.50 -0.17 7.39
N ASN A 374 3.55 0.58 7.97
CA ASN A 374 2.71 0.13 9.09
C ASN A 374 1.23 0.42 8.78
N LEU A 375 0.32 -0.26 9.51
CA LEU A 375 -1.07 0.17 9.60
C LEU A 375 -1.25 1.01 10.85
N TYR A 376 -2.13 1.99 10.75
CA TYR A 376 -2.53 2.84 11.86
C TYR A 376 -4.04 2.75 12.02
N ALA A 377 -4.47 2.34 13.21
CA ALA A 377 -5.86 2.27 13.63
C ALA A 377 -6.12 3.35 14.68
N THR A 378 -7.05 4.25 14.40
CA THR A 378 -7.42 5.31 15.35
C THR A 378 -8.93 5.41 15.50
N GLY A 379 -9.38 5.88 16.65
CA GLY A 379 -10.80 6.03 16.96
C GLY A 379 -11.55 4.70 17.01
N GLY A 380 -12.87 4.77 16.84
CA GLY A 380 -13.81 3.67 17.08
C GLY A 380 -14.55 3.84 18.42
N GLY A 381 -15.06 2.73 18.95
CA GLY A 381 -15.71 2.73 20.28
C GLY A 381 -17.22 3.00 20.25
N TRP A 382 -18.00 1.97 19.89
CA TRP A 382 -19.46 2.00 20.04
C TRP A 382 -19.90 1.63 21.44
N THR A 383 -19.16 0.71 22.07
CA THR A 383 -19.55 0.07 23.34
C THR A 383 -18.68 0.54 24.51
N HIS A 384 -17.55 1.16 24.24
CA HIS A 384 -16.61 1.63 25.28
C HIS A 384 -15.76 2.82 24.78
N THR A 385 -15.16 3.52 25.71
CA THR A 385 -14.26 4.65 25.45
C THR A 385 -12.87 4.14 25.12
N LEU A 386 -12.25 4.68 24.06
CA LEU A 386 -10.89 4.38 23.66
C LEU A 386 -9.93 5.49 24.08
N THR A 387 -8.83 5.11 24.69
CA THR A 387 -7.81 6.06 25.19
C THR A 387 -6.51 6.02 24.41
N THR A 388 -6.41 5.15 23.42
CA THR A 388 -5.22 4.94 22.59
C THR A 388 -5.58 4.72 21.13
N SER A 389 -4.64 5.06 20.25
CA SER A 389 -4.57 4.55 18.89
C SER A 389 -3.61 3.35 18.83
N GLU A 390 -3.64 2.59 17.76
CA GLU A 390 -2.80 1.40 17.62
C GLU A 390 -2.09 1.39 16.26
N LYS A 391 -0.85 0.90 16.27
CA LYS A 391 0.00 0.74 15.10
C LYS A 391 0.38 -0.72 14.92
N TYR A 392 0.18 -1.27 13.74
CA TYR A 392 0.55 -2.63 13.35
C TYR A 392 1.83 -2.65 12.54
N ASP A 393 2.79 -3.47 12.99
CA ASP A 393 3.99 -3.78 12.24
C ASP A 393 3.83 -5.16 11.58
N PRO A 394 3.77 -5.26 10.25
CA PRO A 394 3.62 -6.53 9.55
C PRO A 394 4.85 -7.44 9.68
N ALA A 395 6.04 -6.88 9.90
CA ALA A 395 7.27 -7.67 10.02
C ALA A 395 7.31 -8.49 11.33
N SER A 396 6.85 -7.90 12.43
CA SER A 396 6.73 -8.58 13.72
C SER A 396 5.37 -9.20 13.97
N ASN A 397 4.36 -8.92 13.12
CA ASN A 397 2.96 -9.29 13.30
C ASN A 397 2.44 -8.86 14.68
N THR A 398 2.66 -7.61 15.07
CA THR A 398 2.25 -7.07 16.39
C THR A 398 1.59 -5.71 16.28
N TRP A 399 0.60 -5.48 17.16
CA TRP A 399 0.00 -4.18 17.41
C TRP A 399 0.63 -3.52 18.64
N THR A 400 0.95 -2.24 18.56
CA THR A 400 1.46 -1.41 19.65
C THR A 400 0.63 -0.15 19.77
N THR A 401 0.41 0.32 20.99
CA THR A 401 -0.36 1.55 21.25
C THR A 401 0.48 2.80 21.02
N PHE A 402 -0.17 3.86 20.61
CA PHE A 402 0.37 5.23 20.62
C PHE A 402 -0.74 6.21 21.04
N GLU A 403 -0.38 7.49 21.21
CA GLU A 403 -1.35 8.49 21.65
C GLU A 403 -2.50 8.68 20.65
N THR A 404 -3.67 9.02 21.16
CA THR A 404 -4.83 9.42 20.36
C THR A 404 -5.08 10.93 20.52
N PRO A 405 -5.58 11.63 19.47
CA PRO A 405 -5.90 13.06 19.60
C PRO A 405 -7.11 13.33 20.47
N PHE A 406 -7.97 12.33 20.61
CA PHE A 406 -9.19 12.38 21.41
C PHE A 406 -9.33 11.11 22.24
N THR A 407 -9.63 11.26 23.52
CA THR A 407 -9.69 10.17 24.52
C THR A 407 -11.09 9.59 24.72
N ASP A 408 -12.05 10.02 23.90
CA ASP A 408 -13.47 9.66 24.03
C ASP A 408 -13.92 8.65 22.96
N GLN A 409 -15.22 8.43 22.84
CA GLN A 409 -15.81 7.62 21.78
C GLN A 409 -15.76 8.37 20.44
N TRP A 410 -14.61 8.42 19.84
CA TRP A 410 -14.41 9.08 18.55
C TRP A 410 -14.50 8.07 17.40
N ARG A 411 -15.61 8.09 16.67
CA ARG A 411 -15.88 7.13 15.60
C ARG A 411 -16.35 7.76 14.31
N ASN A 412 -16.28 6.99 13.23
CA ASN A 412 -16.72 7.38 11.89
C ASN A 412 -16.05 8.66 11.36
N MET A 413 -14.81 8.91 11.79
CA MET A 413 -13.95 9.93 11.19
C MET A 413 -13.43 9.41 9.84
N GLY A 414 -13.02 10.32 8.97
CA GLY A 414 -12.24 9.99 7.78
C GLY A 414 -10.74 10.01 8.07
N LEU A 415 -9.98 9.15 7.39
CA LEU A 415 -8.51 9.18 7.37
C LEU A 415 -7.98 9.37 5.95
N ALA A 416 -6.91 10.15 5.82
CA ALA A 416 -6.16 10.29 4.58
C ALA A 416 -4.66 10.43 4.88
N VAL A 417 -3.81 10.04 3.93
CA VAL A 417 -2.36 10.28 4.00
C VAL A 417 -1.98 11.29 2.93
N ILE A 418 -1.25 12.31 3.34
CA ILE A 418 -0.55 13.22 2.44
C ILE A 418 0.90 13.27 2.89
N ASP A 419 1.81 12.95 1.99
CA ASP A 419 3.26 12.87 2.22
C ASP A 419 3.60 11.93 3.40
N THR A 420 4.04 12.47 4.51
CA THR A 420 4.47 11.74 5.71
C THR A 420 3.53 11.92 6.89
N LYS A 421 2.30 12.39 6.63
CA LYS A 421 1.29 12.68 7.67
C LYS A 421 0.00 11.91 7.43
N ILE A 422 -0.54 11.37 8.50
CA ILE A 422 -1.92 10.89 8.55
C ILE A 422 -2.78 12.06 9.00
N TYR A 423 -3.83 12.36 8.23
CA TYR A 423 -4.86 13.31 8.59
C TYR A 423 -6.10 12.56 9.04
N ALA A 424 -6.70 13.01 10.15
CA ALA A 424 -7.97 12.50 10.63
C ALA A 424 -8.95 13.66 10.77
N MET A 425 -10.14 13.51 10.19
CA MET A 425 -11.09 14.62 10.07
C MET A 425 -12.51 14.21 10.45
N GLY A 426 -13.20 15.11 11.15
CA GLY A 426 -14.58 14.95 11.54
C GLY A 426 -14.81 13.79 12.51
N GLY A 427 -15.93 13.13 12.40
CA GLY A 427 -16.34 12.02 13.24
C GLY A 427 -17.44 12.38 14.24
N TRP A 428 -17.77 11.42 15.05
CA TRP A 428 -18.77 11.52 16.12
C TRP A 428 -18.10 11.39 17.47
N ASP A 429 -18.31 12.37 18.33
CA ASP A 429 -17.97 12.32 19.74
C ASP A 429 -19.15 11.73 20.52
N GLY A 430 -18.99 10.48 20.96
CA GLY A 430 -20.05 9.78 21.70
C GLY A 430 -20.27 10.32 23.11
N THR A 431 -19.28 10.96 23.72
CA THR A 431 -19.35 11.51 25.06
C THR A 431 -20.18 12.80 25.09
N GLU A 432 -19.89 13.73 24.18
CA GLU A 432 -20.65 14.98 24.05
C GLU A 432 -21.86 14.83 23.11
N ASN A 433 -22.04 13.66 22.49
CA ASN A 433 -23.14 13.37 21.56
C ASN A 433 -23.21 14.37 20.41
N LYS A 434 -22.07 14.70 19.81
CA LYS A 434 -21.95 15.73 18.77
C LYS A 434 -21.13 15.28 17.57
N TYR A 435 -21.42 15.87 16.40
CA TYR A 435 -20.58 15.79 15.22
C TYR A 435 -19.39 16.73 15.34
N MET A 436 -18.26 16.30 14.81
CA MET A 436 -17.01 17.04 14.89
C MET A 436 -16.66 17.69 13.55
N ASP A 437 -15.98 18.82 13.62
CA ASP A 437 -15.32 19.51 12.51
C ASP A 437 -13.79 19.50 12.63
N SER A 438 -13.28 18.71 13.58
CA SER A 438 -11.86 18.63 13.88
C SER A 438 -11.05 18.15 12.69
N VAL A 439 -9.87 18.74 12.51
CA VAL A 439 -8.84 18.34 11.56
C VAL A 439 -7.56 18.21 12.34
N VAL A 440 -7.04 17.00 12.43
CA VAL A 440 -5.78 16.73 13.11
C VAL A 440 -4.86 15.91 12.22
N SER A 441 -3.56 16.10 12.35
CA SER A 441 -2.58 15.29 11.65
C SER A 441 -1.55 14.66 12.59
N TYR A 442 -1.09 13.45 12.25
CA TYR A 442 -0.05 12.71 12.94
C TYR A 442 1.15 12.51 12.01
N GLN A 443 2.34 12.89 12.49
CA GLN A 443 3.59 12.73 11.72
C GLN A 443 4.12 11.31 11.86
N VAL A 444 4.15 10.53 10.77
CA VAL A 444 4.60 9.12 10.77
C VAL A 444 6.10 8.95 10.47
N LEU A 445 6.69 9.90 9.77
CA LEU A 445 8.13 9.92 9.44
C LEU A 445 8.70 11.31 9.70
N PHE A 446 9.87 11.37 10.32
CA PHE A 446 10.64 12.60 10.52
C PHE A 446 11.82 12.64 9.54
N GLN A 447 11.96 13.73 8.79
CA GLN A 447 13.14 13.99 7.99
C GLN A 447 14.19 14.67 8.86
N LEU A 448 15.32 14.00 9.11
CA LEU A 448 16.48 14.58 9.77
C LEU A 448 17.36 15.28 8.72
N PHE A 449 17.33 16.61 8.70
CA PHE A 449 18.31 17.40 7.97
C PHE A 449 19.56 17.50 8.84
N LEU A 450 20.60 16.74 8.49
CA LEU A 450 21.92 16.94 9.07
C LEU A 450 22.60 18.08 8.32
N PRO A 451 22.92 19.20 8.98
CA PRO A 451 23.66 20.26 8.31
C PRO A 451 25.04 19.72 7.90
N LEU A 452 25.34 19.76 6.61
CA LEU A 452 26.70 19.53 6.14
C LEU A 452 27.52 20.73 6.63
N SER A 453 28.34 20.53 7.66
CA SER A 453 29.34 21.54 8.00
C SER A 453 30.34 21.61 6.88
N SER A 454 30.27 22.66 6.05
CA SER A 454 31.39 23.05 5.18
C SER A 454 32.50 23.49 6.12
N SER A 455 33.62 22.76 6.15
CA SER A 455 34.84 23.26 6.77
C SER A 455 35.20 24.54 6.03
N PRO A 456 35.45 25.67 6.73
CA PRO A 456 36.05 26.82 6.07
C PRO A 456 37.45 26.44 5.58
N GLU A 457 37.79 26.77 4.33
CA GLU A 457 39.13 26.70 3.76
C GLU A 457 40.11 27.57 4.54
#